data_2dbf51827624ebb76c1e0e2eda9a0d44
#
_entry.id   2dbf51827624ebb76c1e0e2eda9a0d44
#
_cell.length_a   1.000
_cell.length_b   1.000
_cell.length_c   1.000
_cell.angle_alpha   90.00
_cell.angle_beta   90.00
_cell.angle_gamma   90.00
#
_symmetry.space_group_name_H-M   'P 1'
#
loop_
_entity.id
_entity.type
_entity.pdbx_description
1 polymer ?
#
loop_
_entity_poly.entity_id
_entity_poly.type
_entity_poly.pdbx_seq_one_letter_code
_entity_poly.pdbx_strand_id
1 'polypeptide(L)'
;PEVREGDQLAEEIAKAAAAQGTPIENQDIVVVTQKIVSKAEGRTIDITSINPSAYATKFANQSGRDPRLVELVLQESLSIVRSDPARGILIAETAHGFVCANAGIDASNVPGNEMVTLLPKDPDTSASRILHKLGKKVGVIISDTFGRAWREGHVNFAIGVAGMDPIQDYRGQLDHTGQEINVTQIAVADELASASELVMGKMAKIPVAVVKGYTFTDSNLGAATLLRDRSLDLFR
;
A
#
# COMPACT_ATOMS: atom_id res chain seq x y z
N PRO A 1 -1.16 19.13 9.37
CA PRO A 1 0.27 19.42 9.20
C PRO A 1 0.91 18.48 8.19
N GLU A 2 2.06 18.85 7.62
CA GLU A 2 2.87 17.96 6.78
C GLU A 2 3.57 16.93 7.67
N VAL A 3 3.48 15.65 7.30
CA VAL A 3 4.14 14.57 8.05
C VAL A 3 5.66 14.57 7.79
N ARG A 4 6.43 14.41 8.85
CA ARG A 4 7.90 14.37 8.86
C ARG A 4 8.39 13.09 9.51
N GLU A 5 9.65 12.76 9.30
CA GLU A 5 10.31 11.65 9.97
C GLU A 5 10.22 11.79 11.49
N GLY A 6 9.86 10.69 12.17
CA GLY A 6 9.66 10.62 13.62
C GLY A 6 8.28 11.00 14.12
N ASP A 7 7.39 11.54 13.28
CA ASP A 7 6.03 11.91 13.69
C ASP A 7 5.23 10.68 14.17
N GLN A 8 4.45 10.89 15.24
CA GLN A 8 3.62 9.85 15.85
C GLN A 8 2.25 9.79 15.15
N LEU A 9 2.17 9.06 14.03
CA LEU A 9 0.98 9.03 13.17
C LEU A 9 -0.31 8.69 13.92
N ALA A 10 -0.31 7.72 14.82
CA ALA A 10 -1.50 7.32 15.54
C ALA A 10 -2.09 8.47 16.37
N GLU A 11 -1.25 9.27 17.01
CA GLU A 11 -1.66 10.43 17.81
C GLU A 11 -2.25 11.53 16.91
N GLU A 12 -1.56 11.84 15.81
CA GLU A 12 -2.04 12.82 14.84
C GLU A 12 -3.36 12.40 14.17
N ILE A 13 -3.52 11.11 13.83
CA ILE A 13 -4.74 10.55 13.27
C ILE A 13 -5.88 10.65 14.29
N ALA A 14 -5.66 10.21 15.54
CA ALA A 14 -6.68 10.27 16.58
C ALA A 14 -7.13 11.72 16.86
N LYS A 15 -6.18 12.64 16.92
CA LYS A 15 -6.42 14.08 17.14
C LYS A 15 -7.20 14.70 15.97
N ALA A 16 -6.83 14.38 14.71
CA ALA A 16 -7.52 14.87 13.53
C ALA A 16 -8.96 14.35 13.46
N ALA A 17 -9.19 13.07 13.72
CA ALA A 17 -10.51 12.45 13.75
C ALA A 17 -11.41 13.09 14.83
N ALA A 18 -10.89 13.31 16.04
CA ALA A 18 -11.61 13.97 17.11
C ALA A 18 -11.96 15.42 16.76
N ALA A 19 -11.05 16.17 16.13
CA ALA A 19 -11.26 17.53 15.71
C ALA A 19 -12.35 17.68 14.64
N GLN A 20 -12.56 16.64 13.83
CA GLN A 20 -13.65 16.57 12.84
C GLN A 20 -15.00 16.10 13.43
N GLY A 21 -15.07 15.84 14.72
CA GLY A 21 -16.27 15.32 15.35
C GLY A 21 -16.55 13.82 15.07
N THR A 22 -15.58 13.12 14.52
CA THR A 22 -15.65 11.68 14.21
C THR A 22 -14.54 10.89 14.88
N PRO A 23 -14.50 10.87 16.24
CA PRO A 23 -13.44 10.17 16.96
C PRO A 23 -13.41 8.68 16.56
N ILE A 24 -12.19 8.12 16.54
CA ILE A 24 -12.00 6.70 16.29
C ILE A 24 -12.58 5.92 17.48
N GLU A 25 -13.36 4.89 17.20
CA GLU A 25 -14.03 4.03 18.18
C GLU A 25 -13.63 2.57 17.97
N ASN A 26 -13.97 1.69 18.92
CA ASN A 26 -13.79 0.27 18.72
C ASN A 26 -14.63 -0.21 17.53
N GLN A 27 -14.12 -1.16 16.77
CA GLN A 27 -14.68 -1.70 15.53
C GLN A 27 -14.64 -0.75 14.33
N ASP A 28 -13.99 0.40 14.43
CA ASP A 28 -13.65 1.21 13.25
C ASP A 28 -12.47 0.59 12.48
N ILE A 29 -12.35 0.96 11.22
CA ILE A 29 -11.18 0.62 10.41
C ILE A 29 -10.51 1.92 9.96
N VAL A 30 -9.21 2.03 10.23
CA VAL A 30 -8.39 3.20 9.87
C VAL A 30 -7.56 2.84 8.64
N VAL A 31 -7.85 3.49 7.51
CA VAL A 31 -7.10 3.32 6.26
C VAL A 31 -6.14 4.49 6.11
N VAL A 32 -4.85 4.18 5.98
CA VAL A 32 -3.75 5.17 5.97
C VAL A 32 -2.97 5.02 4.66
N THR A 33 -2.72 6.11 3.93
CA THR A 33 -1.85 6.02 2.75
C THR A 33 -0.41 5.68 3.15
N GLN A 34 0.23 4.82 2.35
CA GLN A 34 1.64 4.46 2.55
C GLN A 34 2.55 5.69 2.64
N LYS A 35 2.22 6.75 1.89
CA LYS A 35 3.07 7.93 1.78
C LYS A 35 3.37 8.61 3.12
N ILE A 36 2.37 8.79 3.98
CA ILE A 36 2.61 9.38 5.30
C ILE A 36 3.32 8.42 6.24
N VAL A 37 3.09 7.12 6.11
CA VAL A 37 3.81 6.09 6.88
C VAL A 37 5.28 6.10 6.48
N SER A 38 5.58 6.09 5.20
CA SER A 38 6.95 6.13 4.67
C SER A 38 7.68 7.41 5.09
N LYS A 39 7.02 8.57 5.03
CA LYS A 39 7.61 9.83 5.51
C LYS A 39 7.93 9.76 7.00
N ALA A 40 6.99 9.29 7.82
CA ALA A 40 7.19 9.17 9.26
C ALA A 40 8.32 8.18 9.63
N GLU A 41 8.55 7.17 8.79
CA GLU A 41 9.60 6.14 8.96
C GLU A 41 10.94 6.52 8.27
N GLY A 42 11.09 7.75 7.76
CA GLY A 42 12.32 8.20 7.11
C GLY A 42 12.60 7.47 5.78
N ARG A 43 11.56 6.95 5.09
CA ARG A 43 11.69 6.27 3.79
C ARG A 43 11.67 7.25 2.60
N THR A 44 12.21 8.45 2.82
CA THR A 44 12.40 9.45 1.78
C THR A 44 13.88 9.48 1.37
N ILE A 45 14.17 9.36 0.09
CA ILE A 45 15.53 9.26 -0.47
C ILE A 45 15.80 10.42 -1.41
N ASP A 46 16.99 11.02 -1.27
CA ASP A 46 17.55 11.94 -2.24
C ASP A 46 18.24 11.13 -3.35
N ILE A 47 17.67 11.16 -4.57
CA ILE A 47 18.20 10.39 -5.71
C ILE A 47 19.56 10.92 -6.20
N THR A 48 20.02 12.08 -5.76
CA THR A 48 21.36 12.58 -6.11
C THR A 48 22.48 11.70 -5.57
N SER A 49 22.19 10.96 -4.50
CA SER A 49 23.13 10.00 -3.89
C SER A 49 23.19 8.64 -4.62
N ILE A 50 22.32 8.41 -5.61
CA ILE A 50 22.23 7.12 -6.32
C ILE A 50 23.17 7.10 -7.52
N ASN A 51 24.03 6.08 -7.58
CA ASN A 51 24.91 5.84 -8.71
C ASN A 51 24.28 4.80 -9.66
N PRO A 52 23.88 5.19 -10.88
CA PRO A 52 23.21 4.29 -11.81
C PRO A 52 24.13 3.18 -12.34
N SER A 53 23.63 1.95 -12.38
CA SER A 53 24.27 0.83 -13.06
C SER A 53 24.24 1.00 -14.59
N ALA A 54 25.02 0.18 -15.31
CA ALA A 54 24.99 0.14 -16.78
C ALA A 54 23.61 -0.25 -17.31
N TYR A 55 22.88 -1.12 -16.61
CA TYR A 55 21.50 -1.49 -16.98
C TYR A 55 20.55 -0.31 -16.81
N ALA A 56 20.59 0.37 -15.67
CA ALA A 56 19.76 1.55 -15.41
C ALA A 56 20.00 2.66 -16.43
N THR A 57 21.27 2.93 -16.75
CA THR A 57 21.65 3.91 -17.77
C THR A 57 21.14 3.52 -19.16
N LYS A 58 21.28 2.25 -19.55
CA LYS A 58 20.78 1.75 -20.84
C LYS A 58 19.26 1.89 -20.95
N PHE A 59 18.52 1.49 -19.90
CA PHE A 59 17.07 1.62 -19.85
C PHE A 59 16.65 3.09 -19.93
N ALA A 60 17.29 3.95 -19.15
CA ALA A 60 17.01 5.38 -19.11
C ALA A 60 17.18 6.05 -20.47
N ASN A 61 18.26 5.72 -21.20
CA ASN A 61 18.51 6.24 -22.55
C ASN A 61 17.42 5.86 -23.57
N GLN A 62 16.76 4.71 -23.38
CA GLN A 62 15.68 4.26 -24.25
C GLN A 62 14.31 4.83 -23.85
N SER A 63 14.12 5.10 -22.58
CA SER A 63 12.83 5.49 -22.00
C SER A 63 12.68 6.99 -21.73
N GLY A 64 13.78 7.75 -21.79
CA GLY A 64 13.80 9.16 -21.38
C GLY A 64 13.65 9.39 -19.87
N ARG A 65 13.77 8.32 -19.04
CA ARG A 65 13.68 8.41 -17.57
C ARG A 65 15.02 8.80 -16.95
N ASP A 66 14.96 9.24 -15.69
CA ASP A 66 16.17 9.46 -14.90
C ASP A 66 16.82 8.11 -14.54
N PRO A 67 18.10 7.87 -14.89
CA PRO A 67 18.78 6.61 -14.59
C PRO A 67 18.91 6.33 -13.08
N ARG A 68 18.95 7.37 -12.25
CA ARG A 68 18.99 7.24 -10.78
C ARG A 68 17.68 6.65 -10.23
N LEU A 69 16.55 7.09 -10.79
CA LEU A 69 15.23 6.50 -10.45
C LEU A 69 15.13 5.05 -10.91
N VAL A 70 15.62 4.74 -12.11
CA VAL A 70 15.65 3.36 -12.60
C VAL A 70 16.49 2.47 -11.68
N GLU A 71 17.68 2.95 -11.30
CA GLU A 71 18.55 2.22 -10.36
C GLU A 71 17.87 1.96 -9.03
N LEU A 72 17.20 2.97 -8.47
CA LEU A 72 16.49 2.83 -7.20
C LEU A 72 15.36 1.80 -7.29
N VAL A 73 14.64 1.75 -8.43
CA VAL A 73 13.64 0.69 -8.70
C VAL A 73 14.29 -0.69 -8.67
N LEU A 74 15.48 -0.85 -9.27
CA LEU A 74 16.21 -2.14 -9.24
C LEU A 74 16.62 -2.51 -7.82
N GLN A 75 17.09 -1.56 -7.01
CA GLN A 75 17.50 -1.79 -5.62
C GLN A 75 16.34 -2.20 -4.71
N GLU A 76 15.13 -1.64 -4.93
CA GLU A 76 13.92 -1.97 -4.16
C GLU A 76 13.16 -3.19 -4.72
N SER A 77 13.71 -3.87 -5.73
CA SER A 77 13.09 -5.01 -6.40
C SER A 77 13.80 -6.32 -6.11
N LEU A 78 13.04 -7.40 -5.87
CA LEU A 78 13.55 -8.76 -5.92
C LEU A 78 13.76 -9.23 -7.37
N SER A 79 12.84 -8.85 -8.26
CA SER A 79 12.89 -9.21 -9.66
C SER A 79 12.13 -8.22 -10.54
N ILE A 80 12.52 -8.14 -11.83
CA ILE A 80 11.75 -7.40 -12.83
C ILE A 80 10.81 -8.38 -13.53
N VAL A 81 9.52 -8.19 -13.33
CA VAL A 81 8.46 -9.04 -13.90
C VAL A 81 8.21 -8.66 -15.37
N ARG A 82 8.19 -7.38 -15.66
CA ARG A 82 8.01 -6.86 -17.02
C ARG A 82 8.78 -5.57 -17.25
N SER A 83 9.40 -5.46 -18.42
CA SER A 83 10.13 -4.26 -18.82
C SER A 83 9.73 -3.86 -20.24
N ASP A 84 9.33 -2.60 -20.42
CA ASP A 84 9.08 -1.99 -21.73
C ASP A 84 9.80 -0.62 -21.76
N PRO A 85 11.06 -0.59 -22.19
CA PRO A 85 11.83 0.66 -22.24
C PRO A 85 11.23 1.71 -23.18
N ALA A 86 10.57 1.31 -24.28
CA ALA A 86 9.97 2.24 -25.21
C ALA A 86 8.83 3.06 -24.60
N ARG A 87 8.14 2.47 -23.62
CA ARG A 87 7.08 3.13 -22.85
C ARG A 87 7.54 3.60 -21.46
N GLY A 88 8.78 3.34 -21.09
CA GLY A 88 9.32 3.65 -19.77
C GLY A 88 8.69 2.82 -18.63
N ILE A 89 8.19 1.61 -18.93
CA ILE A 89 7.48 0.77 -17.96
C ILE A 89 8.44 -0.24 -17.33
N LEU A 90 8.47 -0.27 -16.01
CA LEU A 90 9.09 -1.30 -15.19
C LEU A 90 8.05 -1.83 -14.20
N ILE A 91 7.65 -3.08 -14.35
CA ILE A 91 6.85 -3.79 -13.36
C ILE A 91 7.81 -4.69 -12.58
N ALA A 92 7.86 -4.49 -11.29
CA ALA A 92 8.82 -5.14 -10.41
C ALA A 92 8.10 -5.85 -9.25
N GLU A 93 8.70 -6.93 -8.79
CA GLU A 93 8.35 -7.58 -7.54
C GLU A 93 9.20 -6.97 -6.43
N THR A 94 8.56 -6.38 -5.44
CA THR A 94 9.22 -5.78 -4.28
C THR A 94 9.69 -6.85 -3.28
N ALA A 95 10.52 -6.45 -2.32
CA ALA A 95 10.92 -7.33 -1.20
C ALA A 95 9.73 -7.85 -0.37
N HIS A 96 8.59 -7.15 -0.40
CA HIS A 96 7.35 -7.56 0.25
C HIS A 96 6.55 -8.59 -0.55
N GLY A 97 6.90 -8.84 -1.84
CA GLY A 97 6.17 -9.69 -2.77
C GLY A 97 5.09 -8.97 -3.60
N PHE A 98 4.93 -7.66 -3.45
CA PHE A 98 4.01 -6.89 -4.30
C PHE A 98 4.56 -6.76 -5.71
N VAL A 99 3.71 -7.00 -6.72
CA VAL A 99 4.05 -6.80 -8.12
C VAL A 99 3.40 -5.51 -8.60
N CYS A 100 4.20 -4.47 -8.76
CA CYS A 100 3.71 -3.14 -9.10
C CYS A 100 4.68 -2.35 -9.98
N ALA A 101 4.21 -1.24 -10.52
CA ALA A 101 5.06 -0.33 -11.30
C ALA A 101 6.09 0.33 -10.39
N ASN A 102 7.33 0.40 -10.87
CA ASN A 102 8.44 1.10 -10.22
C ASN A 102 8.71 0.67 -8.78
N ALA A 103 8.42 -0.58 -8.41
CA ALA A 103 8.55 -1.10 -7.04
C ALA A 103 7.81 -0.23 -5.99
N GLY A 104 6.74 0.45 -6.36
CA GLY A 104 5.99 1.34 -5.46
C GLY A 104 6.70 2.66 -5.13
N ILE A 105 7.78 3.01 -5.82
CA ILE A 105 8.48 4.29 -5.61
C ILE A 105 7.62 5.44 -6.10
N ASP A 106 7.38 6.41 -5.21
CA ASP A 106 6.58 7.59 -5.50
C ASP A 106 7.44 8.86 -5.47
N ALA A 107 7.52 9.54 -6.63
CA ALA A 107 8.18 10.83 -6.79
C ALA A 107 7.24 12.03 -6.58
N SER A 108 5.95 11.79 -6.24
CA SER A 108 4.96 12.84 -6.06
C SER A 108 4.90 13.35 -4.61
N ASN A 109 4.61 14.66 -4.44
CA ASN A 109 4.41 15.32 -3.13
C ASN A 109 5.60 15.24 -2.16
N VAL A 110 6.82 15.16 -2.68
CA VAL A 110 8.04 15.33 -1.89
C VAL A 110 8.68 16.67 -2.27
N PRO A 111 9.06 17.52 -1.32
CA PRO A 111 9.72 18.79 -1.63
C PRO A 111 11.05 18.56 -2.35
N GLY A 112 11.24 19.23 -3.47
CA GLY A 112 12.41 19.07 -4.33
C GLY A 112 12.24 17.98 -5.39
N ASN A 113 12.70 18.25 -6.62
CA ASN A 113 12.57 17.33 -7.77
C ASN A 113 13.44 16.06 -7.66
N GLU A 114 14.28 15.96 -6.65
CA GLU A 114 15.25 14.89 -6.45
C GLU A 114 14.94 13.99 -5.26
N MET A 115 13.82 14.25 -4.57
CA MET A 115 13.36 13.42 -3.45
C MET A 115 12.27 12.46 -3.90
N VAL A 116 12.34 11.23 -3.42
CA VAL A 116 11.32 10.19 -3.65
C VAL A 116 10.97 9.48 -2.36
N THR A 117 9.78 8.89 -2.31
CA THR A 117 9.33 8.08 -1.19
C THR A 117 9.29 6.62 -1.60
N LEU A 118 9.90 5.75 -0.78
CA LEU A 118 9.86 4.30 -0.91
C LEU A 118 8.71 3.73 -0.09
N LEU A 119 8.33 2.49 -0.32
CA LEU A 119 7.39 1.80 0.55
C LEU A 119 7.97 1.64 1.98
N PRO A 120 7.12 1.55 3.02
CA PRO A 120 7.56 1.16 4.35
C PRO A 120 8.34 -0.16 4.29
N LYS A 121 9.34 -0.35 5.15
CA LYS A 121 10.14 -1.60 5.14
C LYS A 121 9.32 -2.84 5.46
N ASP A 122 8.37 -2.70 6.35
CA ASP A 122 7.44 -3.74 6.78
C ASP A 122 6.07 -3.08 7.06
N PRO A 123 5.19 -3.02 6.03
CA PRO A 123 3.91 -2.35 6.17
C PRO A 123 2.98 -2.99 7.21
N ASP A 124 3.03 -4.31 7.42
CA ASP A 124 2.23 -4.99 8.45
C ASP A 124 2.69 -4.60 9.86
N THR A 125 4.02 -4.54 10.08
CA THR A 125 4.58 -4.02 11.34
C THR A 125 4.21 -2.56 11.54
N SER A 126 4.19 -1.75 10.48
CA SER A 126 3.79 -0.34 10.56
C SER A 126 2.31 -0.20 10.92
N ALA A 127 1.42 -0.99 10.30
CA ALA A 127 0.01 -1.05 10.65
C ALA A 127 -0.21 -1.48 12.11
N SER A 128 0.51 -2.50 12.56
CA SER A 128 0.49 -3.01 13.94
C SER A 128 0.93 -1.94 14.95
N ARG A 129 1.96 -1.16 14.60
CA ARG A 129 2.46 -0.06 15.43
C ARG A 129 1.43 1.06 15.58
N ILE A 130 0.72 1.41 14.50
CA ILE A 130 -0.39 2.37 14.53
C ILE A 130 -1.53 1.82 15.40
N LEU A 131 -1.94 0.57 15.20
CA LEU A 131 -2.98 -0.10 15.99
C LEU A 131 -2.69 -0.04 17.50
N HIS A 132 -1.49 -0.47 17.91
CA HIS A 132 -1.09 -0.47 19.31
C HIS A 132 -1.12 0.93 19.94
N LYS A 133 -0.66 1.94 19.19
CA LYS A 133 -0.64 3.33 19.67
C LYS A 133 -2.04 3.96 19.75
N LEU A 134 -2.98 3.55 18.89
CA LEU A 134 -4.38 3.99 18.99
C LEU A 134 -5.04 3.47 20.28
N GLY A 135 -4.58 2.33 20.81
CA GLY A 135 -5.08 1.77 22.07
C GLY A 135 -6.55 1.36 22.02
N LYS A 136 -7.05 1.05 20.82
CA LYS A 136 -8.46 0.68 20.56
C LYS A 136 -8.51 -0.61 19.76
N LYS A 137 -9.65 -1.30 19.84
CA LYS A 137 -9.92 -2.49 19.05
C LYS A 137 -10.41 -2.10 17.65
N VAL A 138 -9.49 -1.79 16.76
CA VAL A 138 -9.75 -1.31 15.39
C VAL A 138 -8.99 -2.14 14.37
N GLY A 139 -9.44 -2.12 13.10
CA GLY A 139 -8.61 -2.55 11.98
C GLY A 139 -7.73 -1.39 11.52
N VAL A 140 -6.49 -1.68 11.10
CA VAL A 140 -5.61 -0.70 10.44
C VAL A 140 -5.17 -1.25 9.11
N ILE A 141 -5.34 -0.47 8.05
CA ILE A 141 -4.91 -0.79 6.69
C ILE A 141 -3.95 0.30 6.21
N ILE A 142 -2.77 -0.10 5.72
CA ILE A 142 -1.90 0.79 4.96
C ILE A 142 -2.16 0.52 3.48
N SER A 143 -2.49 1.56 2.72
CA SER A 143 -2.87 1.45 1.31
C SER A 143 -1.88 2.14 0.38
N ASP A 144 -1.73 1.58 -0.81
CA ASP A 144 -1.04 2.22 -1.92
C ASP A 144 -1.82 2.04 -3.23
N THR A 145 -1.52 2.89 -4.23
CA THR A 145 -2.26 2.96 -5.49
C THR A 145 -1.53 2.18 -6.58
N PHE A 146 -2.09 1.06 -7.03
CA PHE A 146 -1.51 0.22 -8.08
C PHE A 146 -2.38 0.17 -9.34
N GLY A 147 -1.71 -0.10 -10.49
CA GLY A 147 -2.39 -0.56 -11.69
C GLY A 147 -2.87 -2.01 -11.54
N ARG A 148 -3.78 -2.40 -12.41
CA ARG A 148 -4.35 -3.77 -12.45
C ARG A 148 -4.15 -4.37 -13.81
N ALA A 149 -3.79 -5.67 -13.84
CA ALA A 149 -3.74 -6.41 -15.09
C ALA A 149 -5.12 -6.41 -15.80
N TRP A 150 -5.13 -6.21 -17.11
CA TRP A 150 -6.31 -6.21 -18.00
C TRP A 150 -7.41 -5.19 -17.68
N ARG A 151 -7.16 -4.20 -16.85
CA ARG A 151 -8.13 -3.13 -16.56
C ARG A 151 -7.44 -1.78 -16.56
N GLU A 152 -8.08 -0.80 -17.16
CA GLU A 152 -7.66 0.59 -17.09
C GLU A 152 -7.92 1.17 -15.69
N GLY A 153 -7.14 2.19 -15.34
CA GLY A 153 -7.23 2.90 -14.07
C GLY A 153 -6.48 2.20 -12.94
N HIS A 154 -6.27 2.96 -11.88
CA HIS A 154 -5.62 2.52 -10.65
C HIS A 154 -6.67 2.36 -9.55
N VAL A 155 -6.39 1.52 -8.59
CA VAL A 155 -7.15 1.43 -7.32
C VAL A 155 -6.17 1.32 -6.16
N ASN A 156 -6.64 1.62 -4.95
CA ASN A 156 -5.83 1.36 -3.77
C ASN A 156 -5.91 -0.12 -3.39
N PHE A 157 -4.77 -0.66 -3.01
CA PHE A 157 -4.63 -2.00 -2.45
C PHE A 157 -4.09 -1.90 -1.03
N ALA A 158 -4.44 -2.87 -0.19
CA ALA A 158 -3.86 -3.03 1.12
C ALA A 158 -2.44 -3.61 0.99
N ILE A 159 -1.45 -2.86 1.47
CA ILE A 159 -0.06 -3.30 1.52
C ILE A 159 0.40 -3.63 2.94
N GLY A 160 -0.36 -3.22 3.95
CA GLY A 160 -0.16 -3.57 5.35
C GLY A 160 -1.50 -3.65 6.06
N VAL A 161 -1.70 -4.67 6.90
CA VAL A 161 -2.94 -4.89 7.66
C VAL A 161 -2.61 -5.30 9.09
N ALA A 162 -3.39 -4.81 10.05
CA ALA A 162 -3.32 -5.24 11.44
C ALA A 162 -4.69 -5.16 12.12
N GLY A 163 -4.97 -6.08 13.05
CA GLY A 163 -6.16 -6.09 13.89
C GLY A 163 -7.42 -6.61 13.22
N MET A 164 -7.37 -6.99 11.94
CA MET A 164 -8.50 -7.56 11.21
C MET A 164 -8.04 -8.63 10.23
N ASP A 165 -8.92 -9.55 9.86
CA ASP A 165 -8.66 -10.49 8.79
C ASP A 165 -8.72 -9.76 7.45
N PRO A 166 -7.67 -9.83 6.62
CA PRO A 166 -7.65 -9.18 5.30
C PRO A 166 -8.56 -9.87 4.27
N ILE A 167 -8.97 -11.12 4.53
CA ILE A 167 -9.78 -11.94 3.62
C ILE A 167 -11.05 -12.41 4.35
N GLN A 168 -12.21 -12.16 3.77
CA GLN A 168 -13.46 -12.81 4.16
C GLN A 168 -13.57 -14.15 3.43
N ASP A 169 -13.41 -15.25 4.15
CA ASP A 169 -13.52 -16.59 3.59
C ASP A 169 -14.93 -17.16 3.74
N TYR A 170 -15.57 -17.46 2.60
CA TYR A 170 -16.90 -18.07 2.54
C TYR A 170 -16.88 -19.57 2.30
N ARG A 171 -15.71 -20.17 2.06
CA ARG A 171 -15.58 -21.60 1.78
C ARG A 171 -16.07 -22.42 2.97
N GLY A 172 -16.83 -23.49 2.67
CA GLY A 172 -17.49 -24.32 3.66
C GLY A 172 -18.78 -23.77 4.24
N GLN A 173 -19.17 -22.54 3.90
CA GLN A 173 -20.48 -21.97 4.27
C GLN A 173 -21.54 -22.39 3.26
N LEU A 174 -22.81 -22.41 3.69
CA LEU A 174 -23.93 -22.67 2.77
C LEU A 174 -24.43 -21.34 2.20
N ASP A 175 -24.72 -21.34 0.91
CA ASP A 175 -25.41 -20.23 0.25
C ASP A 175 -26.91 -20.21 0.59
N HIS A 176 -27.66 -19.23 0.06
CA HIS A 176 -29.09 -19.08 0.30
C HIS A 176 -29.94 -20.24 -0.27
N THR A 177 -29.38 -21.11 -1.10
CA THR A 177 -30.02 -22.32 -1.63
C THR A 177 -29.64 -23.58 -0.85
N GLY A 178 -28.74 -23.48 0.12
CA GLY A 178 -28.22 -24.60 0.90
C GLY A 178 -27.05 -25.33 0.22
N GLN A 179 -26.45 -24.76 -0.82
CA GLN A 179 -25.27 -25.33 -1.47
C GLN A 179 -23.99 -24.81 -0.82
N GLU A 180 -23.00 -25.67 -0.67
CA GLU A 180 -21.70 -25.31 -0.10
C GLU A 180 -20.89 -24.43 -1.06
N ILE A 181 -20.39 -23.31 -0.52
CA ILE A 181 -19.49 -22.40 -1.23
C ILE A 181 -18.08 -22.97 -1.18
N ASN A 182 -17.49 -23.28 -2.34
CA ASN A 182 -16.21 -23.98 -2.40
C ASN A 182 -15.00 -23.10 -2.70
N VAL A 183 -15.20 -21.90 -3.28
CA VAL A 183 -14.06 -21.11 -3.81
C VAL A 183 -14.09 -19.62 -3.44
N THR A 184 -15.18 -19.11 -2.88
CA THR A 184 -15.36 -17.67 -2.70
C THR A 184 -14.56 -17.16 -1.50
N GLN A 185 -13.61 -16.29 -1.78
CA GLN A 185 -12.87 -15.48 -0.83
C GLN A 185 -12.87 -14.04 -1.31
N ILE A 186 -13.17 -13.10 -0.43
CA ILE A 186 -13.21 -11.67 -0.74
C ILE A 186 -12.03 -10.98 -0.04
N ALA A 187 -11.23 -10.26 -0.79
CA ALA A 187 -10.11 -9.47 -0.29
C ALA A 187 -10.64 -8.17 0.34
N VAL A 188 -11.28 -8.28 1.50
CA VAL A 188 -11.98 -7.15 2.15
C VAL A 188 -11.05 -5.99 2.48
N ALA A 189 -9.78 -6.25 2.77
CA ALA A 189 -8.81 -5.18 3.02
C ALA A 189 -8.55 -4.37 1.74
N ASP A 190 -8.51 -4.99 0.55
CA ASP A 190 -8.38 -4.30 -0.73
C ASP A 190 -9.64 -3.52 -1.08
N GLU A 191 -10.83 -4.08 -0.82
CA GLU A 191 -12.10 -3.38 -1.04
C GLU A 191 -12.20 -2.13 -0.18
N LEU A 192 -11.84 -2.23 1.12
CA LEU A 192 -11.82 -1.10 2.05
C LEU A 192 -10.77 -0.05 1.65
N ALA A 193 -9.57 -0.47 1.24
CA ALA A 193 -8.54 0.42 0.73
C ALA A 193 -9.03 1.17 -0.52
N SER A 194 -9.64 0.46 -1.47
CA SER A 194 -10.19 1.05 -2.70
C SER A 194 -11.36 1.99 -2.42
N ALA A 195 -12.30 1.62 -1.53
CA ALA A 195 -13.43 2.46 -1.16
C ALA A 195 -12.99 3.75 -0.46
N SER A 196 -11.94 3.67 0.36
CA SER A 196 -11.38 4.83 1.06
C SER A 196 -10.83 5.90 0.11
N GLU A 197 -10.29 5.51 -1.06
CA GLU A 197 -9.80 6.46 -2.06
C GLU A 197 -10.91 7.40 -2.57
N LEU A 198 -12.16 6.94 -2.60
CA LEU A 198 -13.32 7.75 -3.06
C LEU A 198 -13.53 9.01 -2.20
N VAL A 199 -13.13 8.97 -0.92
CA VAL A 199 -13.25 10.11 0.01
C VAL A 199 -11.90 10.80 0.25
N MET A 200 -10.79 10.08 0.13
CA MET A 200 -9.44 10.62 0.30
C MET A 200 -9.03 11.46 -0.92
N GLY A 201 -9.25 10.96 -2.11
CA GLY A 201 -8.97 11.62 -3.38
C GLY A 201 -7.51 12.05 -3.55
N LYS A 202 -7.03 12.02 -4.79
CA LYS A 202 -5.60 12.28 -5.08
C LYS A 202 -5.14 13.70 -4.75
N MET A 203 -6.05 14.70 -4.89
CA MET A 203 -5.74 16.12 -4.76
C MET A 203 -6.19 16.74 -3.44
N ALA A 204 -7.00 16.02 -2.65
CA ALA A 204 -7.63 16.55 -1.44
C ALA A 204 -6.69 16.67 -0.24
N LYS A 205 -5.48 16.10 -0.31
CA LYS A 205 -4.51 16.04 0.80
C LYS A 205 -5.09 15.39 2.06
N ILE A 206 -5.95 14.40 1.88
CA ILE A 206 -6.57 13.61 2.94
C ILE A 206 -5.86 12.24 2.95
N PRO A 207 -4.89 12.01 3.84
CA PRO A 207 -4.08 10.79 3.82
C PRO A 207 -4.67 9.64 4.64
N VAL A 208 -5.80 9.85 5.32
CA VAL A 208 -6.43 8.87 6.21
C VAL A 208 -7.94 8.93 6.04
N ALA A 209 -8.56 7.75 5.99
CA ALA A 209 -10.01 7.58 6.10
C ALA A 209 -10.36 6.66 7.28
N VAL A 210 -11.51 6.88 7.88
CA VAL A 210 -12.08 6.01 8.92
C VAL A 210 -13.36 5.39 8.38
N VAL A 211 -13.38 4.07 8.29
CA VAL A 211 -14.57 3.31 7.89
C VAL A 211 -15.31 2.88 9.16
N LYS A 212 -16.58 3.26 9.24
CA LYS A 212 -17.47 2.93 10.35
C LYS A 212 -18.58 1.99 9.90
N GLY A 213 -18.99 1.09 10.77
CA GLY A 213 -20.16 0.22 10.55
C GLY A 213 -19.88 -1.07 9.77
N TYR A 214 -18.65 -1.31 9.31
CA TYR A 214 -18.24 -2.59 8.77
C TYR A 214 -17.81 -3.53 9.92
N THR A 215 -18.39 -4.73 9.96
CA THR A 215 -18.02 -5.75 10.95
C THR A 215 -16.90 -6.62 10.38
N PHE A 216 -15.78 -6.69 11.06
CA PHE A 216 -14.64 -7.53 10.68
C PHE A 216 -14.33 -8.58 11.77
N THR A 217 -13.61 -9.62 11.36
CA THR A 217 -13.06 -10.62 12.28
C THR A 217 -11.70 -10.13 12.77
N ASP A 218 -11.48 -10.12 14.08
CA ASP A 218 -10.17 -9.83 14.66
C ASP A 218 -9.16 -10.88 14.21
N SER A 219 -7.98 -10.43 13.78
CA SER A 219 -6.93 -11.32 13.32
C SER A 219 -5.54 -10.69 13.51
N ASN A 220 -4.53 -11.56 13.59
CA ASN A 220 -3.12 -11.18 13.53
C ASN A 220 -2.51 -11.40 12.14
N LEU A 221 -3.34 -11.72 11.14
CA LEU A 221 -2.91 -11.86 9.76
C LEU A 221 -2.60 -10.49 9.17
N GLY A 222 -1.56 -10.45 8.32
CA GLY A 222 -1.14 -9.25 7.61
C GLY A 222 -1.53 -9.28 6.13
N ALA A 223 -1.18 -8.23 5.41
CA ALA A 223 -1.40 -8.10 3.95
C ALA A 223 -0.66 -9.19 3.15
N ALA A 224 0.37 -9.81 3.71
CA ALA A 224 1.04 -10.96 3.09
C ALA A 224 0.09 -12.10 2.71
N THR A 225 -1.04 -12.26 3.43
CA THR A 225 -2.07 -13.28 3.11
C THR A 225 -2.85 -12.96 1.82
N LEU A 226 -2.82 -11.73 1.34
CA LEU A 226 -3.42 -11.32 0.06
C LEU A 226 -2.53 -11.69 -1.14
N LEU A 227 -1.24 -11.98 -0.89
CA LEU A 227 -0.32 -12.33 -1.96
C LEU A 227 -0.57 -13.77 -2.43
N ARG A 228 -0.66 -13.92 -3.74
CA ARG A 228 -0.79 -15.25 -4.34
C ARG A 228 0.53 -16.01 -4.20
N ASP A 229 0.44 -17.27 -3.80
CA ASP A 229 1.61 -18.16 -3.82
C ASP A 229 2.22 -18.18 -5.22
N ARG A 230 3.55 -18.08 -5.30
CA ARG A 230 4.29 -18.02 -6.56
C ARG A 230 4.07 -19.25 -7.44
N SER A 231 3.85 -20.40 -6.84
CA SER A 231 3.55 -21.65 -7.57
C SER A 231 2.17 -21.65 -8.23
N LEU A 232 1.27 -20.76 -7.78
CA LEU A 232 -0.09 -20.60 -8.30
C LEU A 232 -0.23 -19.35 -9.19
N ASP A 233 0.87 -18.63 -9.44
CA ASP A 233 0.87 -17.43 -10.27
C ASP A 233 0.88 -17.83 -11.76
N LEU A 234 -0.17 -17.43 -12.48
CA LEU A 234 -0.35 -17.72 -13.91
C LEU A 234 0.10 -16.55 -14.81
N PHE A 235 0.69 -15.49 -14.25
CA PHE A 235 0.95 -14.23 -14.96
C PHE A 235 2.42 -13.87 -15.07
N ARG A 236 3.31 -14.71 -14.58
CA ARG A 236 4.76 -14.58 -14.67
C ARG A 236 5.35 -15.54 -15.70
#